data_8bfca229a50ccbd26c142d07d1c2189b
#
_entry.id   8bfca229a50ccbd26c142d07d1c2189b
#
_cell.length_a   1.000
_cell.length_b   1.000
_cell.length_c   1.000
_cell.angle_alpha   90.00
_cell.angle_beta   90.00
_cell.angle_gamma   90.00
#
_symmetry.space_group_name_H-M   'P 1'
#
loop_
_entity.id
_entity.type
_entity.pdbx_description
1 polymer ?
#
loop_
_entity_poly.entity_id
_entity_poly.type
_entity_poly.pdbx_seq_one_letter_code
_entity_poly.pdbx_strand_id
1 'polypeptide(L)'
;MPKRSIVVLAGGFSPERNVSLAGAANIAAQLRHGSRSAVVVDLSGGELSREQEAGWLAGPIPDAPNSEELAALERATDVFALLQSPALRQAEVVFPVLHGAFGEDGRLQALLEAAGRPYVGSDYLGQALAMNKHVAKQLFAQNGVPTPAWSRILRGDTPPVPAAYPQVIKPANAGSSLGVSICDKAADFPGALARAFAYDREVLVEQFIPGREFTVGVLGERVLAVGEIRAGGAFDYQAKYRGTTTREIFPADLPAPLVARAGELARLVVETLRLRHYCRIDFILGPRDELFILEANAAPGMTQKSLYPQSAQAAGLSFPAVCEELCAMAIRDARR
;
A
#
# COMPACT_ATOMS: atom_id res chain seq x y z
N MET A 1 12.11 -31.20 -14.74
CA MET A 1 12.34 -29.78 -15.00
C MET A 1 12.64 -29.12 -13.67
N PRO A 2 13.64 -28.21 -13.55
CA PRO A 2 13.84 -27.48 -12.30
C PRO A 2 12.53 -26.78 -11.94
N LYS A 3 12.11 -26.86 -10.65
CA LYS A 3 10.95 -26.11 -10.17
C LYS A 3 11.20 -24.64 -10.43
N ARG A 4 10.34 -23.99 -11.21
CA ARG A 4 10.40 -22.55 -11.42
C ARG A 4 10.24 -21.87 -10.07
N SER A 5 11.06 -20.86 -9.77
CA SER A 5 11.05 -20.17 -8.49
C SER A 5 10.07 -19.00 -8.51
N ILE A 6 9.55 -18.65 -7.33
CA ILE A 6 8.87 -17.40 -7.08
C ILE A 6 9.94 -16.35 -6.81
N VAL A 7 9.93 -15.23 -7.54
CA VAL A 7 10.80 -14.09 -7.27
C VAL A 7 10.04 -13.08 -6.44
N VAL A 8 10.47 -12.85 -5.20
CA VAL A 8 9.96 -11.78 -4.34
C VAL A 8 10.80 -10.54 -4.62
N LEU A 9 10.24 -9.60 -5.38
CA LEU A 9 10.92 -8.39 -5.81
C LEU A 9 10.72 -7.28 -4.78
N ALA A 10 11.82 -6.72 -4.27
CA ALA A 10 11.81 -5.81 -3.13
C ALA A 10 12.76 -4.61 -3.29
N GLY A 11 12.86 -3.79 -2.26
CA GLY A 11 13.73 -2.62 -2.21
C GLY A 11 13.06 -1.40 -2.83
N GLY A 12 13.63 -0.91 -3.93
CA GLY A 12 13.13 0.29 -4.59
C GLY A 12 13.73 1.59 -4.05
N PHE A 13 13.12 2.73 -4.42
CA PHE A 13 13.68 4.06 -4.24
C PHE A 13 12.81 4.95 -3.35
N SER A 14 11.98 4.34 -2.49
CA SER A 14 11.12 5.06 -1.55
C SER A 14 11.68 5.02 -0.12
N PRO A 15 11.23 5.90 0.77
CA PRO A 15 11.56 5.83 2.19
C PRO A 15 11.18 4.49 2.85
N GLU A 16 10.29 3.72 2.24
CA GLU A 16 9.84 2.40 2.71
C GLU A 16 10.69 1.23 2.20
N ARG A 17 11.86 1.51 1.58
CA ARG A 17 12.78 0.48 1.05
C ARG A 17 13.08 -0.62 2.06
N ASN A 18 13.39 -0.26 3.30
CA ASN A 18 13.76 -1.22 4.34
C ASN A 18 12.56 -2.07 4.80
N VAL A 19 11.36 -1.49 4.81
CA VAL A 19 10.10 -2.20 5.05
C VAL A 19 9.83 -3.21 3.93
N SER A 20 10.08 -2.82 2.69
CA SER A 20 9.98 -3.69 1.52
C SER A 20 10.90 -4.91 1.61
N LEU A 21 12.18 -4.71 1.94
CA LEU A 21 13.15 -5.79 2.07
C LEU A 21 12.80 -6.76 3.21
N ALA A 22 12.39 -6.24 4.36
CA ALA A 22 11.93 -7.06 5.49
C ALA A 22 10.65 -7.84 5.15
N GLY A 23 9.68 -7.21 4.49
CA GLY A 23 8.47 -7.87 4.00
C GLY A 23 8.76 -8.99 3.00
N ALA A 24 9.67 -8.74 2.07
CA ALA A 24 10.07 -9.73 1.07
C ALA A 24 10.79 -10.93 1.69
N ALA A 25 11.70 -10.71 2.63
CA ALA A 25 12.35 -11.77 3.36
C ALA A 25 11.33 -12.65 4.10
N ASN A 26 10.31 -12.03 4.74
CA ASN A 26 9.24 -12.75 5.41
C ASN A 26 8.40 -13.58 4.41
N ILE A 27 7.94 -13.00 3.31
CA ILE A 27 7.16 -13.71 2.28
C ILE A 27 7.96 -14.90 1.73
N ALA A 28 9.23 -14.69 1.37
CA ALA A 28 10.07 -15.74 0.84
C ALA A 28 10.28 -16.89 1.84
N ALA A 29 10.44 -16.57 3.12
CA ALA A 29 10.53 -17.58 4.19
C ALA A 29 9.24 -18.40 4.29
N GLN A 30 8.07 -17.76 4.26
CA GLN A 30 6.77 -18.44 4.34
C GLN A 30 6.50 -19.32 3.10
N LEU A 31 6.79 -18.84 1.90
CA LEU A 31 6.64 -19.62 0.67
C LEU A 31 7.53 -20.88 0.68
N ARG A 32 8.74 -20.77 1.20
CA ARG A 32 9.64 -21.93 1.35
C ARG A 32 9.17 -22.92 2.39
N HIS A 33 8.58 -22.44 3.48
CA HIS A 33 7.96 -23.31 4.47
C HIS A 33 6.83 -24.13 3.87
N GLY A 34 6.06 -23.56 2.92
CA GLY A 34 5.08 -24.23 2.07
C GLY A 34 5.68 -25.08 0.92
N SER A 35 7.00 -25.35 0.93
CA SER A 35 7.72 -26.13 -0.09
C SER A 35 7.83 -25.50 -1.48
N ARG A 36 7.65 -24.18 -1.61
CA ARG A 36 7.95 -23.43 -2.83
C ARG A 36 9.43 -23.07 -2.93
N SER A 37 9.95 -23.01 -4.15
CA SER A 37 11.23 -22.35 -4.39
C SER A 37 10.98 -20.84 -4.47
N ALA A 38 11.60 -20.06 -3.58
CA ALA A 38 11.48 -18.60 -3.58
C ALA A 38 12.83 -17.93 -3.37
N VAL A 39 13.09 -16.84 -4.07
CA VAL A 39 14.29 -15.99 -3.96
C VAL A 39 13.85 -14.53 -3.77
N VAL A 40 14.61 -13.78 -2.98
CA VAL A 40 14.40 -12.34 -2.83
C VAL A 40 15.37 -11.63 -3.77
N VAL A 41 14.83 -10.71 -4.56
CA VAL A 41 15.62 -9.86 -5.45
C VAL A 41 15.39 -8.41 -5.06
N ASP A 42 16.45 -7.74 -4.64
CA ASP A 42 16.45 -6.29 -4.44
C ASP A 42 16.56 -5.61 -5.81
N LEU A 43 15.67 -4.66 -6.08
CA LEU A 43 15.63 -3.89 -7.32
C LEU A 43 16.99 -3.23 -7.66
N SER A 44 17.73 -2.80 -6.63
CA SER A 44 19.03 -2.11 -6.78
C SER A 44 20.24 -3.00 -6.49
N GLY A 45 20.07 -4.09 -5.74
CA GLY A 45 21.17 -4.92 -5.23
C GLY A 45 21.24 -6.33 -5.82
N GLY A 46 20.25 -6.76 -6.60
CA GLY A 46 20.18 -8.10 -7.16
C GLY A 46 19.66 -9.15 -6.15
N GLU A 47 19.98 -10.42 -6.39
CA GLU A 47 19.51 -11.52 -5.54
C GLU A 47 20.17 -11.50 -4.15
N LEU A 48 19.36 -11.58 -3.09
CA LEU A 48 19.83 -11.62 -1.72
C LEU A 48 20.27 -13.05 -1.34
N SER A 49 21.39 -13.15 -0.61
CA SER A 49 21.76 -14.39 0.05
C SER A 49 20.81 -14.73 1.22
N ARG A 50 20.81 -16.00 1.63
CA ARG A 50 20.04 -16.45 2.80
C ARG A 50 20.44 -15.75 4.10
N GLU A 51 21.71 -15.39 4.22
CA GLU A 51 22.22 -14.65 5.36
C GLU A 51 21.69 -13.20 5.38
N GLN A 52 21.66 -12.53 4.22
CA GLN A 52 21.08 -11.20 4.08
C GLN A 52 19.58 -11.21 4.40
N GLU A 53 18.83 -12.20 3.88
CA GLU A 53 17.41 -12.36 4.21
C GLU A 53 17.20 -12.59 5.71
N ALA A 54 18.01 -13.45 6.35
CA ALA A 54 17.94 -13.71 7.78
C ALA A 54 18.22 -12.43 8.60
N GLY A 55 19.13 -11.58 8.13
CA GLY A 55 19.40 -10.26 8.74
C GLY A 55 18.18 -9.37 8.78
N TRP A 56 17.37 -9.35 7.72
CA TRP A 56 16.11 -8.58 7.67
C TRP A 56 15.01 -9.12 8.59
N LEU A 57 15.10 -10.38 9.01
CA LEU A 57 14.12 -11.02 9.92
C LEU A 57 14.54 -10.94 11.40
N ALA A 58 15.83 -10.74 11.67
CA ALA A 58 16.40 -10.90 13.01
C ALA A 58 16.25 -9.69 13.95
N GLY A 59 15.86 -8.52 13.44
CA GLY A 59 15.86 -7.28 14.23
C GLY A 59 14.78 -6.27 13.84
N PRO A 60 14.80 -5.11 14.47
CA PRO A 60 13.93 -4.00 14.06
C PRO A 60 14.33 -3.53 12.66
N ILE A 61 13.32 -3.09 11.89
CA ILE A 61 13.55 -2.51 10.56
C ILE A 61 14.41 -1.24 10.74
N PRO A 62 15.56 -1.12 10.04
CA PRO A 62 16.40 0.07 10.10
C PRO A 62 15.67 1.34 9.68
N ASP A 63 16.24 2.49 10.00
CA ASP A 63 15.73 3.79 9.59
C ASP A 63 15.61 3.89 8.06
N ALA A 64 14.64 4.69 7.62
CA ALA A 64 14.47 4.96 6.19
C ALA A 64 15.76 5.59 5.62
N PRO A 65 16.21 5.16 4.42
CA PRO A 65 17.29 5.84 3.73
C PRO A 65 16.95 7.31 3.49
N ASN A 66 17.95 8.18 3.51
CA ASN A 66 17.74 9.58 3.19
C ASN A 66 17.53 9.79 1.67
N SER A 67 17.08 10.98 1.29
CA SER A 67 16.75 11.30 -0.10
C SER A 67 17.94 11.23 -1.06
N GLU A 68 19.15 11.51 -0.59
CA GLU A 68 20.38 11.42 -1.41
C GLU A 68 20.75 9.97 -1.68
N GLU A 69 20.68 9.11 -0.67
CA GLU A 69 20.88 7.66 -0.80
C GLU A 69 19.88 7.04 -1.77
N LEU A 70 18.59 7.39 -1.64
CA LEU A 70 17.53 6.89 -2.53
C LEU A 70 17.75 7.35 -3.98
N ALA A 71 18.11 8.62 -4.20
CA ALA A 71 18.43 9.15 -5.53
C ALA A 71 19.69 8.50 -6.13
N ALA A 72 20.68 8.16 -5.31
CA ALA A 72 21.87 7.42 -5.76
C ALA A 72 21.51 6.00 -6.20
N LEU A 73 20.69 5.29 -5.42
CA LEU A 73 20.18 3.96 -5.77
C LEU A 73 19.38 3.99 -7.07
N GLU A 74 18.48 4.96 -7.24
CA GLU A 74 17.67 5.11 -8.45
C GLU A 74 18.54 5.31 -9.69
N ARG A 75 19.55 6.20 -9.63
CA ARG A 75 20.49 6.45 -10.73
C ARG A 75 21.36 5.24 -11.06
N ALA A 76 21.71 4.43 -10.06
CA ALA A 76 22.56 3.24 -10.25
C ALA A 76 21.80 2.01 -10.73
N THR A 77 20.48 2.02 -10.71
CA THR A 77 19.66 0.85 -11.01
C THR A 77 19.26 0.80 -12.49
N ASP A 78 19.68 -0.24 -13.17
CA ASP A 78 19.19 -0.58 -14.51
C ASP A 78 18.02 -1.58 -14.39
N VAL A 79 16.79 -1.05 -14.38
CA VAL A 79 15.56 -1.85 -14.27
C VAL A 79 15.41 -2.79 -15.47
N PHE A 80 15.81 -2.38 -16.67
CA PHE A 80 15.70 -3.23 -17.87
C PHE A 80 16.67 -4.41 -17.82
N ALA A 81 17.90 -4.19 -17.37
CA ALA A 81 18.86 -5.27 -17.14
C ALA A 81 18.33 -6.25 -16.07
N LEU A 82 17.75 -5.74 -14.99
CA LEU A 82 17.14 -6.57 -13.95
C LEU A 82 16.02 -7.46 -14.50
N LEU A 83 15.11 -6.92 -15.32
CA LEU A 83 14.01 -7.68 -15.93
C LEU A 83 14.52 -8.78 -16.87
N GLN A 84 15.74 -8.64 -17.42
CA GLN A 84 16.41 -9.65 -18.23
C GLN A 84 17.28 -10.61 -17.42
N SER A 85 17.40 -10.41 -16.10
CA SER A 85 18.20 -11.30 -15.24
C SER A 85 17.67 -12.76 -15.28
N PRO A 86 18.54 -13.75 -15.08
CA PRO A 86 18.12 -15.15 -15.07
C PRO A 86 17.02 -15.44 -14.05
N ALA A 87 17.07 -14.81 -12.88
CA ALA A 87 16.05 -14.97 -11.83
C ALA A 87 14.65 -14.56 -12.34
N LEU A 88 14.53 -13.37 -12.90
CA LEU A 88 13.25 -12.85 -13.39
C LEU A 88 12.78 -13.54 -14.68
N ARG A 89 13.71 -13.90 -15.57
CA ARG A 89 13.35 -14.63 -16.80
C ARG A 89 12.81 -16.02 -16.56
N GLN A 90 13.27 -16.69 -15.50
CA GLN A 90 12.88 -18.06 -15.14
C GLN A 90 11.81 -18.10 -14.05
N ALA A 91 11.40 -16.95 -13.52
CA ALA A 91 10.36 -16.89 -12.50
C ALA A 91 9.05 -17.53 -12.99
N GLU A 92 8.42 -18.34 -12.14
CA GLU A 92 7.04 -18.78 -12.34
C GLU A 92 6.07 -17.62 -12.13
N VAL A 93 6.34 -16.82 -11.09
CA VAL A 93 5.62 -15.60 -10.75
C VAL A 93 6.54 -14.64 -10.03
N VAL A 94 6.37 -13.35 -10.27
CA VAL A 94 7.01 -12.28 -9.51
C VAL A 94 6.03 -11.80 -8.43
N PHE A 95 6.52 -11.66 -7.19
CA PHE A 95 5.77 -11.11 -6.08
C PHE A 95 6.37 -9.73 -5.74
N PRO A 96 5.84 -8.63 -6.28
CA PRO A 96 6.32 -7.30 -5.95
C PRO A 96 5.94 -6.93 -4.51
N VAL A 97 6.93 -6.42 -3.75
CA VAL A 97 6.77 -5.94 -2.37
C VAL A 97 7.33 -4.50 -2.25
N LEU A 98 7.49 -3.83 -3.37
CA LEU A 98 7.94 -2.45 -3.40
C LEU A 98 6.82 -1.51 -2.95
N HIS A 99 7.19 -0.48 -2.19
CA HIS A 99 6.27 0.54 -1.72
C HIS A 99 6.59 1.92 -2.30
N GLY A 100 5.55 2.76 -2.40
CA GLY A 100 5.64 4.12 -2.92
C GLY A 100 5.86 4.19 -4.43
N ALA A 101 6.46 5.30 -4.89
CA ALA A 101 6.73 5.53 -6.29
C ALA A 101 7.52 4.38 -6.93
N PHE A 102 7.23 4.10 -8.21
CA PHE A 102 7.68 2.98 -9.01
C PHE A 102 7.06 1.63 -8.63
N GLY A 103 6.90 1.31 -7.34
CA GLY A 103 6.34 0.03 -6.89
C GLY A 103 4.82 -0.04 -6.93
N GLU A 104 4.15 1.07 -6.57
CA GLU A 104 2.69 1.14 -6.38
C GLU A 104 1.98 2.07 -7.38
N ASP A 105 2.70 2.69 -8.31
CA ASP A 105 2.14 3.65 -9.27
C ASP A 105 1.87 3.08 -10.67
N GLY A 106 2.01 1.77 -10.84
CA GLY A 106 1.74 1.06 -12.08
C GLY A 106 2.95 0.94 -13.02
N ARG A 107 4.04 1.68 -12.82
CA ARG A 107 5.21 1.64 -13.71
C ARG A 107 5.90 0.27 -13.72
N LEU A 108 6.13 -0.31 -12.54
CA LEU A 108 6.71 -1.65 -12.43
C LEU A 108 5.80 -2.69 -13.08
N GLN A 109 4.50 -2.62 -12.83
CA GLN A 109 3.50 -3.55 -13.34
C GLN A 109 3.45 -3.50 -14.87
N ALA A 110 3.47 -2.31 -15.47
CA ALA A 110 3.53 -2.13 -16.92
C ALA A 110 4.80 -2.77 -17.53
N LEU A 111 5.95 -2.66 -16.86
CA LEU A 111 7.20 -3.27 -17.30
C LEU A 111 7.14 -4.81 -17.18
N LEU A 112 6.57 -5.34 -16.10
CA LEU A 112 6.39 -6.79 -15.93
C LEU A 112 5.44 -7.36 -16.99
N GLU A 113 4.35 -6.65 -17.32
CA GLU A 113 3.43 -7.03 -18.39
C GLU A 113 4.11 -7.01 -19.76
N ALA A 114 4.83 -5.94 -20.08
CA ALA A 114 5.58 -5.83 -21.34
C ALA A 114 6.64 -6.92 -21.47
N ALA A 115 7.23 -7.36 -20.35
CA ALA A 115 8.18 -8.47 -20.32
C ALA A 115 7.50 -9.86 -20.27
N GLY A 116 6.18 -9.95 -20.27
CA GLY A 116 5.44 -11.22 -20.18
C GLY A 116 5.67 -11.96 -18.86
N ARG A 117 5.84 -11.24 -17.74
CA ARG A 117 6.10 -11.82 -16.41
C ARG A 117 4.80 -11.85 -15.59
N PRO A 118 4.32 -13.06 -15.22
CA PRO A 118 3.23 -13.17 -14.26
C PRO A 118 3.63 -12.54 -12.94
N TYR A 119 2.73 -11.78 -12.31
CA TYR A 119 3.03 -11.14 -11.03
C TYR A 119 1.79 -11.04 -10.12
N VAL A 120 2.05 -10.96 -8.83
CA VAL A 120 1.04 -10.78 -7.79
C VAL A 120 0.67 -9.30 -7.68
N GLY A 121 -0.62 -9.02 -7.53
CA GLY A 121 -1.14 -7.67 -7.33
C GLY A 121 -1.99 -7.17 -8.49
N SER A 122 -2.49 -5.95 -8.36
CA SER A 122 -3.27 -5.26 -9.39
C SER A 122 -2.42 -4.92 -10.61
N ASP A 123 -3.04 -4.81 -11.77
CA ASP A 123 -2.36 -4.41 -13.00
C ASP A 123 -1.90 -2.94 -12.93
N TYR A 124 -1.16 -2.51 -13.97
CA TYR A 124 -0.63 -1.16 -14.02
C TYR A 124 -1.71 -0.10 -13.87
N LEU A 125 -2.91 -0.33 -14.42
CA LEU A 125 -4.02 0.61 -14.34
C LEU A 125 -4.60 0.66 -12.93
N GLY A 126 -4.88 -0.48 -12.32
CA GLY A 126 -5.40 -0.55 -10.94
C GLY A 126 -4.44 0.08 -9.92
N GLN A 127 -3.13 -0.18 -10.07
CA GLN A 127 -2.10 0.45 -9.24
C GLN A 127 -2.10 1.98 -9.40
N ALA A 128 -2.08 2.48 -10.65
CA ALA A 128 -2.06 3.91 -10.92
C ALA A 128 -3.31 4.63 -10.42
N LEU A 129 -4.50 4.01 -10.60
CA LEU A 129 -5.77 4.55 -10.12
C LEU A 129 -5.83 4.63 -8.58
N ALA A 130 -5.34 3.59 -7.89
CA ALA A 130 -5.30 3.58 -6.43
C ALA A 130 -4.29 4.57 -5.86
N MET A 131 -3.13 4.70 -6.49
CA MET A 131 -2.05 5.59 -6.04
C MET A 131 -2.44 7.06 -6.10
N ASN A 132 -3.10 7.51 -7.16
CA ASN A 132 -3.54 8.89 -7.29
C ASN A 132 -4.87 9.12 -6.58
N LYS A 133 -4.82 9.65 -5.36
CA LYS A 133 -6.01 9.89 -4.52
C LYS A 133 -7.03 10.82 -5.17
N HIS A 134 -6.60 11.77 -6.01
CA HIS A 134 -7.53 12.66 -6.71
C HIS A 134 -8.36 11.86 -7.73
N VAL A 135 -7.69 11.09 -8.58
CA VAL A 135 -8.37 10.26 -9.60
C VAL A 135 -9.23 9.19 -8.93
N ALA A 136 -8.71 8.51 -7.88
CA ALA A 136 -9.49 7.54 -7.12
C ALA A 136 -10.80 8.15 -6.59
N LYS A 137 -10.73 9.34 -5.97
CA LYS A 137 -11.92 10.03 -5.44
C LYS A 137 -12.90 10.47 -6.53
N GLN A 138 -12.43 10.87 -7.71
CA GLN A 138 -13.32 11.15 -8.85
C GLN A 138 -14.09 9.90 -9.27
N LEU A 139 -13.41 8.75 -9.36
CA LEU A 139 -14.04 7.47 -9.64
C LEU A 139 -14.99 7.03 -8.52
N PHE A 140 -14.62 7.24 -7.27
CA PHE A 140 -15.49 7.00 -6.11
C PHE A 140 -16.78 7.80 -6.20
N ALA A 141 -16.69 9.10 -6.44
CA ALA A 141 -17.86 9.97 -6.57
C ALA A 141 -18.77 9.53 -7.72
N GLN A 142 -18.19 9.14 -8.86
CA GLN A 142 -18.94 8.66 -10.03
C GLN A 142 -19.66 7.33 -9.76
N ASN A 143 -19.10 6.46 -8.93
CA ASN A 143 -19.61 5.11 -8.65
C ASN A 143 -20.35 5.02 -7.31
N GLY A 144 -20.65 6.13 -6.64
CA GLY A 144 -21.42 6.15 -5.39
C GLY A 144 -20.63 5.60 -4.18
N VAL A 145 -19.29 5.58 -4.22
CA VAL A 145 -18.44 5.25 -3.08
C VAL A 145 -18.30 6.50 -2.20
N PRO A 146 -18.74 6.49 -0.94
CA PRO A 146 -18.63 7.63 -0.05
C PRO A 146 -17.15 7.95 0.25
N THR A 147 -16.75 9.19 0.08
CA THR A 147 -15.41 9.70 0.40
C THR A 147 -15.54 11.14 0.89
N PRO A 148 -14.64 11.65 1.77
CA PRO A 148 -14.69 13.04 2.22
C PRO A 148 -14.67 13.99 1.02
N ALA A 149 -15.44 15.08 1.08
CA ALA A 149 -15.41 16.12 0.06
C ALA A 149 -13.98 16.69 -0.06
N TRP A 150 -13.56 17.00 -1.28
CA TRP A 150 -12.18 17.45 -1.51
C TRP A 150 -12.08 18.47 -2.64
N SER A 151 -10.99 19.21 -2.64
CA SER A 151 -10.50 19.99 -3.76
C SER A 151 -9.04 19.66 -4.05
N ARG A 152 -8.60 19.93 -5.27
CA ARG A 152 -7.23 19.72 -5.74
C ARG A 152 -6.53 21.07 -5.93
N ILE A 153 -5.26 21.14 -5.53
CA ILE A 153 -4.36 22.27 -5.76
C ILE A 153 -3.09 21.75 -6.45
N LEU A 154 -2.71 22.36 -7.55
CA LEU A 154 -1.43 22.10 -8.20
C LEU A 154 -0.36 23.09 -7.70
N ARG A 155 0.89 22.67 -7.71
CA ARG A 155 2.01 23.57 -7.40
C ARG A 155 2.05 24.71 -8.40
N GLY A 156 1.98 25.94 -7.89
CA GLY A 156 1.92 27.16 -8.67
C GLY A 156 0.51 27.77 -8.78
N ASP A 157 -0.53 27.03 -8.40
CA ASP A 157 -1.87 27.63 -8.30
C ASP A 157 -1.94 28.64 -7.16
N THR A 158 -2.89 29.57 -7.24
CA THR A 158 -3.31 30.38 -6.11
C THR A 158 -4.41 29.62 -5.38
N PRO A 159 -4.12 28.99 -4.22
CA PRO A 159 -5.09 28.12 -3.56
C PRO A 159 -6.21 28.95 -2.94
N PRO A 160 -7.48 28.57 -3.13
CA PRO A 160 -8.56 29.17 -2.38
C PRO A 160 -8.40 28.80 -0.90
N VAL A 161 -8.54 29.79 -0.01
CA VAL A 161 -8.56 29.55 1.43
C VAL A 161 -9.83 28.78 1.76
N PRO A 162 -9.77 27.63 2.45
CA PRO A 162 -10.95 26.88 2.84
C PRO A 162 -11.92 27.72 3.67
N ALA A 163 -13.21 27.60 3.37
CA ALA A 163 -14.26 28.33 4.10
C ALA A 163 -14.53 27.78 5.51
N ALA A 164 -14.13 26.54 5.77
CA ALA A 164 -14.35 25.86 7.05
C ALA A 164 -13.11 25.02 7.47
N TYR A 165 -12.97 24.83 8.76
CA TYR A 165 -11.91 24.04 9.38
C TYR A 165 -12.50 23.10 10.46
N PRO A 166 -11.82 21.99 10.82
CA PRO A 166 -10.54 21.54 10.30
C PRO A 166 -10.60 20.97 8.90
N GLN A 167 -9.43 20.96 8.21
CA GLN A 167 -9.23 20.32 6.89
C GLN A 167 -8.05 19.36 6.95
N VAL A 168 -8.07 18.31 6.11
CA VAL A 168 -6.91 17.43 5.90
C VAL A 168 -6.20 17.85 4.63
N ILE A 169 -4.92 18.18 4.76
CA ILE A 169 -4.06 18.56 3.65
C ILE A 169 -3.10 17.40 3.38
N LYS A 170 -3.10 16.84 2.18
CA LYS A 170 -2.28 15.68 1.85
C LYS A 170 -1.82 15.65 0.40
N PRO A 171 -0.62 15.08 0.10
CA PRO A 171 -0.19 14.81 -1.27
C PRO A 171 -1.15 13.84 -1.97
N ALA A 172 -1.32 13.98 -3.28
CA ALA A 172 -2.18 13.09 -4.06
C ALA A 172 -1.57 11.70 -4.28
N ASN A 173 -0.23 11.62 -4.47
CA ASN A 173 0.49 10.40 -4.87
C ASN A 173 1.50 9.92 -3.83
N ALA A 174 1.33 10.23 -2.56
CA ALA A 174 2.20 9.75 -1.48
C ALA A 174 1.48 8.75 -0.59
N GLY A 175 2.21 7.71 -0.14
CA GLY A 175 1.77 6.74 0.85
C GLY A 175 2.22 7.10 2.28
N SER A 176 1.99 6.19 3.23
CA SER A 176 2.53 6.22 4.60
C SER A 176 2.30 7.53 5.37
N SER A 177 1.21 8.23 5.09
CA SER A 177 0.87 9.53 5.70
C SER A 177 1.96 10.62 5.54
N LEU A 178 2.87 10.47 4.57
CA LEU A 178 3.89 11.47 4.30
C LEU A 178 3.25 12.78 3.82
N GLY A 179 3.62 13.89 4.45
CA GLY A 179 3.09 15.22 4.10
C GLY A 179 1.65 15.48 4.51
N VAL A 180 0.97 14.55 5.17
CA VAL A 180 -0.40 14.72 5.68
C VAL A 180 -0.39 15.67 6.87
N SER A 181 -1.36 16.59 6.92
CA SER A 181 -1.56 17.50 8.04
C SER A 181 -3.06 17.73 8.28
N ILE A 182 -3.47 17.75 9.55
CA ILE A 182 -4.75 18.31 9.95
C ILE A 182 -4.53 19.81 10.16
N CYS A 183 -5.29 20.62 9.45
CA CYS A 183 -5.21 22.07 9.49
C CYS A 183 -6.43 22.59 10.25
N ASP A 184 -6.23 23.06 11.47
CA ASP A 184 -7.32 23.46 12.37
C ASP A 184 -7.82 24.90 12.14
N LYS A 185 -7.02 25.74 11.51
CA LYS A 185 -7.34 27.15 11.26
C LYS A 185 -6.62 27.69 10.02
N ALA A 186 -7.12 28.80 9.48
CA ALA A 186 -6.59 29.43 8.26
C ALA A 186 -5.10 29.79 8.34
N ALA A 187 -4.60 30.16 9.52
CA ALA A 187 -3.19 30.51 9.70
C ALA A 187 -2.23 29.33 9.47
N ASP A 188 -2.69 28.09 9.67
CA ASP A 188 -1.88 26.86 9.51
C ASP A 188 -1.83 26.38 8.05
N PHE A 189 -2.78 26.83 7.21
CA PHE A 189 -2.98 26.35 5.85
C PHE A 189 -1.75 26.52 4.93
N PRO A 190 -1.04 27.66 4.89
CA PRO A 190 0.14 27.81 4.05
C PRO A 190 1.26 26.82 4.43
N GLY A 191 1.48 26.60 5.74
CA GLY A 191 2.47 25.65 6.24
C GLY A 191 2.09 24.20 5.93
N ALA A 192 0.81 23.84 6.02
CA ALA A 192 0.32 22.52 5.67
C ALA A 192 0.49 22.24 4.16
N LEU A 193 0.17 23.21 3.30
CA LEU A 193 0.40 23.13 1.86
C LEU A 193 1.88 22.96 1.52
N ALA A 194 2.77 23.75 2.14
CA ALA A 194 4.19 23.65 1.91
C ALA A 194 4.74 22.26 2.26
N ARG A 195 4.28 21.67 3.38
CA ARG A 195 4.64 20.28 3.76
C ARG A 195 4.15 19.27 2.75
N ALA A 196 2.90 19.36 2.29
CA ALA A 196 2.36 18.43 1.30
C ALA A 196 3.07 18.57 -0.06
N PHE A 197 3.35 19.80 -0.50
CA PHE A 197 4.10 20.06 -1.72
C PHE A 197 5.58 19.63 -1.66
N ALA A 198 6.14 19.33 -0.50
CA ALA A 198 7.47 18.74 -0.42
C ALA A 198 7.51 17.31 -1.02
N TYR A 199 6.35 16.63 -1.03
CA TYR A 199 6.25 15.23 -1.49
C TYR A 199 5.59 15.08 -2.86
N ASP A 200 4.76 16.04 -3.28
CA ASP A 200 4.04 15.96 -4.56
C ASP A 200 3.82 17.36 -5.15
N ARG A 201 3.59 17.42 -6.45
CA ARG A 201 3.14 18.63 -7.14
C ARG A 201 1.62 18.83 -7.08
N GLU A 202 0.89 17.80 -6.65
CA GLU A 202 -0.56 17.75 -6.55
C GLU A 202 -0.96 17.49 -5.09
N VAL A 203 -1.79 18.35 -4.54
CA VAL A 203 -2.22 18.31 -3.13
C VAL A 203 -3.73 18.31 -3.05
N LEU A 204 -4.27 17.49 -2.15
CA LEU A 204 -5.69 17.46 -1.81
C LEU A 204 -5.94 18.26 -0.53
N VAL A 205 -7.02 19.02 -0.54
CA VAL A 205 -7.63 19.65 0.63
C VAL A 205 -8.95 18.94 0.85
N GLU A 206 -9.05 18.15 1.91
CA GLU A 206 -10.21 17.32 2.21
C GLU A 206 -10.94 17.79 3.45
N GLN A 207 -12.24 17.60 3.44
CA GLN A 207 -13.05 17.75 4.64
C GLN A 207 -12.54 16.79 5.74
N PHE A 208 -12.26 17.33 6.90
CA PHE A 208 -11.97 16.50 8.08
C PHE A 208 -13.26 15.84 8.56
N ILE A 209 -13.23 14.52 8.70
CA ILE A 209 -14.34 13.74 9.28
C ILE A 209 -13.92 13.34 10.70
N PRO A 210 -14.56 13.87 11.75
CA PRO A 210 -14.32 13.37 13.11
C PRO A 210 -14.86 11.96 13.24
N GLY A 211 -14.02 11.02 13.70
CA GLY A 211 -14.47 9.63 13.75
C GLY A 211 -13.40 8.62 14.13
N ARG A 212 -13.73 7.34 13.96
CA ARG A 212 -12.85 6.20 14.21
C ARG A 212 -12.32 5.68 12.90
N GLU A 213 -11.01 5.39 12.83
CA GLU A 213 -10.36 4.87 11.63
C GLU A 213 -10.42 3.34 11.60
N PHE A 214 -10.78 2.80 10.45
CA PHE A 214 -10.89 1.37 10.19
C PHE A 214 -10.19 0.98 8.91
N THR A 215 -9.86 -0.31 8.82
CA THR A 215 -9.24 -0.87 7.64
C THR A 215 -9.82 -2.25 7.34
N VAL A 216 -9.89 -2.62 6.07
CA VAL A 216 -10.34 -3.94 5.64
C VAL A 216 -9.45 -4.47 4.52
N GLY A 217 -8.95 -5.69 4.69
CA GLY A 217 -8.25 -6.42 3.64
C GLY A 217 -9.24 -7.09 2.67
N VAL A 218 -8.85 -7.21 1.42
CA VAL A 218 -9.56 -8.02 0.42
C VAL A 218 -8.57 -8.99 -0.21
N LEU A 219 -8.95 -10.27 -0.34
CA LEU A 219 -8.17 -11.34 -0.98
C LEU A 219 -9.02 -11.98 -2.09
N GLY A 220 -8.71 -11.67 -3.35
CA GLY A 220 -9.60 -12.01 -4.46
C GLY A 220 -10.97 -11.38 -4.27
N GLU A 221 -12.01 -12.20 -4.16
CA GLU A 221 -13.40 -11.77 -3.89
C GLU A 221 -13.74 -11.77 -2.38
N ARG A 222 -12.83 -12.28 -1.55
CA ARG A 222 -13.04 -12.45 -0.11
C ARG A 222 -12.71 -11.18 0.64
N VAL A 223 -13.67 -10.63 1.35
CA VAL A 223 -13.45 -9.57 2.34
C VAL A 223 -12.93 -10.21 3.63
N LEU A 224 -11.83 -9.69 4.13
CA LEU A 224 -11.18 -10.15 5.36
C LEU A 224 -11.78 -9.44 6.59
N ALA A 225 -11.22 -9.70 7.78
CA ALA A 225 -11.71 -9.08 9.00
C ALA A 225 -11.47 -7.56 8.99
N VAL A 226 -12.48 -6.79 9.38
CA VAL A 226 -12.34 -5.35 9.60
C VAL A 226 -11.48 -5.13 10.84
N GLY A 227 -10.51 -4.23 10.75
CA GLY A 227 -9.67 -3.80 11.86
C GLY A 227 -9.91 -2.34 12.21
N GLU A 228 -9.72 -1.99 13.48
CA GLU A 228 -9.73 -0.61 13.97
C GLU A 228 -8.31 -0.14 14.25
N ILE A 229 -8.01 1.10 13.85
CA ILE A 229 -6.75 1.77 14.10
C ILE A 229 -7.01 2.88 15.12
N ARG A 230 -6.54 2.68 16.36
CA ARG A 230 -6.63 3.68 17.44
C ARG A 230 -5.28 4.36 17.59
N ALA A 231 -5.15 5.55 17.05
CA ALA A 231 -3.97 6.39 17.27
C ALA A 231 -4.14 7.21 18.56
N GLY A 232 -3.06 7.33 19.35
CA GLY A 232 -3.00 8.23 20.51
C GLY A 232 -2.80 9.70 20.11
N GLY A 233 -2.95 10.05 18.83
CA GLY A 233 -2.76 11.36 18.21
C GLY A 233 -2.94 11.26 16.70
N ALA A 234 -2.46 12.25 15.94
CA ALA A 234 -2.46 12.16 14.47
C ALA A 234 -1.67 10.93 14.00
N PHE A 235 -2.30 10.12 13.15
CA PHE A 235 -1.70 8.90 12.60
C PHE A 235 -0.71 9.29 11.48
N ASP A 236 0.55 9.47 11.84
CA ASP A 236 1.65 9.81 10.93
C ASP A 236 2.58 8.61 10.66
N TYR A 237 3.59 8.80 9.82
CA TYR A 237 4.60 7.78 9.51
C TYR A 237 5.30 7.24 10.76
N GLN A 238 5.60 8.10 11.75
CA GLN A 238 6.25 7.70 12.99
C GLN A 238 5.32 6.85 13.87
N ALA A 239 4.05 7.22 13.96
CA ALA A 239 3.04 6.44 14.67
C ALA A 239 2.84 5.06 14.04
N LYS A 240 2.90 4.98 12.70
CA LYS A 240 2.70 3.74 11.93
C LYS A 240 3.81 2.70 12.12
N TYR A 241 5.07 3.13 12.23
CA TYR A 241 6.23 2.22 12.26
C TYR A 241 7.02 2.25 13.58
N ARG A 242 6.84 3.27 14.42
CA ARG A 242 7.62 3.49 15.66
C ARG A 242 6.79 3.85 16.89
N GLY A 243 5.49 4.16 16.72
CA GLY A 243 4.62 4.62 17.81
C GLY A 243 4.27 3.49 18.78
N THR A 244 4.49 3.73 20.07
CA THR A 244 4.00 2.86 21.15
C THR A 244 2.52 3.14 21.49
N THR A 245 1.91 4.15 20.89
CA THR A 245 0.56 4.65 21.20
C THR A 245 -0.52 4.21 20.22
N THR A 246 -0.15 3.71 19.02
CA THR A 246 -1.11 3.15 18.06
C THR A 246 -1.48 1.74 18.46
N ARG A 247 -2.78 1.46 18.55
CA ARG A 247 -3.33 0.11 18.77
C ARG A 247 -4.11 -0.31 17.54
N GLU A 248 -3.81 -1.48 17.04
CA GLU A 248 -4.49 -2.14 15.93
C GLU A 248 -5.32 -3.29 16.53
N ILE A 249 -6.64 -3.26 16.30
CA ILE A 249 -7.59 -4.19 16.91
C ILE A 249 -8.27 -4.97 15.80
N PHE A 250 -8.03 -6.28 15.76
CA PHE A 250 -8.64 -7.21 14.83
C PHE A 250 -9.28 -8.41 15.55
N PRO A 251 -10.55 -8.75 15.29
CA PRO A 251 -11.51 -7.94 14.53
C PRO A 251 -11.89 -6.66 15.29
N ALA A 252 -12.32 -5.64 14.56
CA ALA A 252 -12.82 -4.40 15.13
C ALA A 252 -14.12 -4.63 15.92
N ASP A 253 -14.28 -3.88 17.00
CA ASP A 253 -15.54 -3.84 17.74
C ASP A 253 -16.54 -2.91 17.02
N LEU A 254 -17.29 -3.51 16.08
CA LEU A 254 -18.31 -2.85 15.27
C LEU A 254 -19.61 -3.68 15.25
N PRO A 255 -20.78 -3.02 15.21
CA PRO A 255 -22.05 -3.68 14.93
C PRO A 255 -22.02 -4.43 13.58
N ALA A 256 -22.63 -5.62 13.55
CA ALA A 256 -22.65 -6.46 12.36
C ALA A 256 -23.13 -5.75 11.06
N PRO A 257 -24.15 -4.86 11.10
CA PRO A 257 -24.53 -4.09 9.90
C PRO A 257 -23.42 -3.18 9.37
N LEU A 258 -22.60 -2.57 10.24
CA LEU A 258 -21.47 -1.74 9.83
C LEU A 258 -20.34 -2.57 9.26
N VAL A 259 -20.05 -3.76 9.82
CA VAL A 259 -19.10 -4.72 9.25
C VAL A 259 -19.53 -5.15 7.84
N ALA A 260 -20.81 -5.49 7.67
CA ALA A 260 -21.36 -5.84 6.35
C ALA A 260 -21.22 -4.69 5.36
N ARG A 261 -21.58 -3.46 5.77
CA ARG A 261 -21.48 -2.27 4.94
C ARG A 261 -20.04 -1.93 4.56
N ALA A 262 -19.08 -2.07 5.48
CA ALA A 262 -17.66 -1.92 5.18
C ALA A 262 -17.20 -2.91 4.10
N GLY A 263 -17.64 -4.17 4.21
CA GLY A 263 -17.36 -5.20 3.21
C GLY A 263 -17.96 -4.92 1.83
N GLU A 264 -19.19 -4.42 1.77
CA GLU A 264 -19.83 -3.99 0.52
C GLU A 264 -19.06 -2.84 -0.14
N LEU A 265 -18.71 -1.82 0.63
CA LEU A 265 -17.94 -0.68 0.14
C LEU A 265 -16.54 -1.10 -0.32
N ALA A 266 -15.89 -2.03 0.39
CA ALA A 266 -14.60 -2.54 -0.03
C ALA A 266 -14.67 -3.25 -1.39
N ARG A 267 -15.70 -4.08 -1.64
CA ARG A 267 -15.90 -4.72 -2.96
C ARG A 267 -16.16 -3.67 -4.04
N LEU A 268 -17.00 -2.67 -3.75
CA LEU A 268 -17.28 -1.59 -4.70
C LEU A 268 -16.02 -0.78 -5.06
N VAL A 269 -15.13 -0.54 -4.07
CA VAL A 269 -13.82 0.09 -4.32
C VAL A 269 -12.94 -0.78 -5.19
N VAL A 270 -12.87 -2.10 -4.93
CA VAL A 270 -12.11 -3.05 -5.74
C VAL A 270 -12.57 -3.02 -7.20
N GLU A 271 -13.88 -3.05 -7.44
CA GLU A 271 -14.47 -2.97 -8.77
C GLU A 271 -14.19 -1.60 -9.42
N THR A 272 -14.42 -0.50 -8.71
CA THR A 272 -14.25 0.88 -9.19
C THR A 272 -12.82 1.17 -9.64
N LEU A 273 -11.82 0.70 -8.87
CA LEU A 273 -10.40 0.91 -9.17
C LEU A 273 -9.77 -0.28 -9.93
N ARG A 274 -10.57 -1.31 -10.29
CA ARG A 274 -10.10 -2.51 -10.99
C ARG A 274 -8.97 -3.24 -10.26
N LEU A 275 -9.04 -3.26 -8.92
CA LEU A 275 -8.05 -3.95 -8.12
C LEU A 275 -8.22 -5.47 -8.23
N ARG A 276 -7.11 -6.20 -8.14
CA ARG A 276 -7.12 -7.67 -8.19
C ARG A 276 -6.12 -8.26 -7.21
N HIS A 277 -6.25 -9.55 -6.97
CA HIS A 277 -5.50 -10.39 -6.06
C HIS A 277 -5.65 -9.95 -4.60
N TYR A 278 -5.17 -8.77 -4.22
CA TYR A 278 -5.27 -8.29 -2.85
C TYR A 278 -5.18 -6.76 -2.78
N CYS A 279 -5.80 -6.21 -1.77
CA CYS A 279 -5.69 -4.79 -1.45
C CYS A 279 -6.15 -4.54 -0.01
N ARG A 280 -5.95 -3.31 0.48
CA ARG A 280 -6.45 -2.83 1.76
C ARG A 280 -7.18 -1.51 1.53
N ILE A 281 -8.38 -1.41 2.09
CA ILE A 281 -9.21 -0.22 2.01
C ILE A 281 -9.24 0.42 3.39
N ASP A 282 -8.89 1.69 3.47
CA ASP A 282 -8.88 2.45 4.71
C ASP A 282 -10.05 3.45 4.71
N PHE A 283 -10.75 3.54 5.82
CA PHE A 283 -11.95 4.37 5.93
C PHE A 283 -12.16 4.91 7.36
N ILE A 284 -12.98 5.93 7.46
CA ILE A 284 -13.38 6.53 8.73
C ILE A 284 -14.87 6.35 8.94
N LEU A 285 -15.25 6.00 10.17
CA LEU A 285 -16.63 5.97 10.63
C LEU A 285 -16.95 7.30 11.28
N GLY A 286 -17.79 8.08 10.64
CA GLY A 286 -18.26 9.38 11.11
C GLY A 286 -19.26 9.26 12.25
N PRO A 287 -19.67 10.39 12.85
CA PRO A 287 -20.47 10.40 14.11
C PRO A 287 -21.91 9.94 13.93
N ARG A 288 -22.41 9.77 12.69
CA ARG A 288 -23.75 9.25 12.39
C ARG A 288 -23.70 7.89 11.73
N ASP A 289 -22.65 7.10 12.03
CA ASP A 289 -22.40 5.78 11.46
C ASP A 289 -22.22 5.77 9.93
N GLU A 290 -21.83 6.90 9.35
CA GLU A 290 -21.46 6.95 7.93
C GLU A 290 -20.00 6.49 7.74
N LEU A 291 -19.78 5.65 6.74
CA LEU A 291 -18.45 5.21 6.34
C LEU A 291 -17.94 6.04 5.15
N PHE A 292 -16.76 6.62 5.28
CA PHE A 292 -16.08 7.36 4.21
C PHE A 292 -14.76 6.69 3.87
N ILE A 293 -14.56 6.34 2.60
CA ILE A 293 -13.31 5.76 2.12
C ILE A 293 -12.24 6.86 2.05
N LEU A 294 -11.11 6.63 2.71
CA LEU A 294 -9.96 7.55 2.72
C LEU A 294 -9.03 7.27 1.55
N GLU A 295 -8.70 5.98 1.35
CA GLU A 295 -7.84 5.50 0.27
C GLU A 295 -7.96 3.99 0.07
N ALA A 296 -7.44 3.50 -1.06
CA ALA A 296 -7.22 2.10 -1.35
C ALA A 296 -5.72 1.84 -1.55
N ASN A 297 -5.19 0.84 -0.84
CA ASN A 297 -3.81 0.40 -0.97
C ASN A 297 -3.76 -0.87 -1.84
N ALA A 298 -3.29 -0.75 -3.06
CA ALA A 298 -3.25 -1.85 -4.03
C ALA A 298 -2.10 -2.84 -3.78
N ALA A 299 -1.10 -2.46 -2.97
CA ALA A 299 0.00 -3.32 -2.53
C ALA A 299 0.29 -3.11 -1.03
N PRO A 300 -0.63 -3.53 -0.14
CA PRO A 300 -0.49 -3.32 1.29
C PRO A 300 0.73 -4.04 1.87
N GLY A 301 1.29 -3.49 2.95
CA GLY A 301 2.43 -4.06 3.65
C GLY A 301 2.22 -5.51 4.08
N MET A 302 3.26 -6.33 3.95
CA MET A 302 3.25 -7.78 4.15
C MET A 302 4.25 -8.23 5.23
N THR A 303 4.62 -7.36 6.17
CA THR A 303 5.35 -7.77 7.38
C THR A 303 4.38 -8.41 8.38
N GLN A 304 4.90 -9.15 9.36
CA GLN A 304 4.04 -9.78 10.38
C GLN A 304 3.18 -8.78 11.18
N LYS A 305 3.64 -7.54 11.30
CA LYS A 305 2.94 -6.46 12.01
C LYS A 305 2.07 -5.59 11.10
N SER A 306 2.05 -5.86 9.79
CA SER A 306 1.24 -5.07 8.86
C SER A 306 -0.25 -5.38 9.01
N LEU A 307 -1.09 -4.38 8.76
CA LEU A 307 -2.55 -4.46 8.92
C LEU A 307 -3.20 -5.55 8.05
N TYR A 308 -2.69 -5.76 6.83
CA TYR A 308 -3.26 -6.76 5.93
C TYR A 308 -3.07 -8.21 6.43
N PRO A 309 -1.87 -8.66 6.84
CA PRO A 309 -1.70 -9.96 7.48
C PRO A 309 -2.53 -10.15 8.76
N GLN A 310 -2.69 -9.10 9.58
CA GLN A 310 -3.52 -9.15 10.77
C GLN A 310 -5.02 -9.33 10.41
N SER A 311 -5.50 -8.61 9.39
CA SER A 311 -6.87 -8.75 8.85
C SER A 311 -7.12 -10.19 8.35
N ALA A 312 -6.14 -10.78 7.64
CA ALA A 312 -6.22 -12.15 7.16
C ALA A 312 -6.22 -13.18 8.32
N GLN A 313 -5.36 -13.00 9.30
CA GLN A 313 -5.27 -13.86 10.47
C GLN A 313 -6.59 -13.84 11.28
N ALA A 314 -7.16 -12.67 11.50
CA ALA A 314 -8.45 -12.53 12.18
C ALA A 314 -9.62 -13.13 11.38
N ALA A 315 -9.49 -13.25 10.05
CA ALA A 315 -10.39 -13.98 9.17
C ALA A 315 -10.11 -15.49 9.10
N GLY A 316 -9.19 -16.02 9.91
CA GLY A 316 -8.87 -17.44 9.99
C GLY A 316 -7.85 -17.93 8.94
N LEU A 317 -7.17 -17.04 8.24
CA LEU A 317 -6.16 -17.38 7.23
C LEU A 317 -4.76 -17.24 7.81
N SER A 318 -3.94 -18.27 7.66
CA SER A 318 -2.52 -18.15 7.99
C SER A 318 -1.77 -17.35 6.94
N PHE A 319 -0.72 -16.64 7.33
CA PHE A 319 0.07 -15.83 6.41
C PHE A 319 0.70 -16.66 5.28
N PRO A 320 1.24 -17.89 5.52
CA PRO A 320 1.66 -18.78 4.42
C PRO A 320 0.54 -19.08 3.41
N ALA A 321 -0.67 -19.37 3.90
CA ALA A 321 -1.82 -19.65 3.01
C ALA A 321 -2.16 -18.44 2.14
N VAL A 322 -2.10 -17.21 2.69
CA VAL A 322 -2.29 -15.98 1.92
C VAL A 322 -1.25 -15.86 0.82
N CYS A 323 0.04 -16.03 1.14
CA CYS A 323 1.12 -15.94 0.15
C CYS A 323 0.96 -16.96 -0.98
N GLU A 324 0.60 -18.20 -0.65
CA GLU A 324 0.34 -19.27 -1.64
C GLU A 324 -0.87 -18.95 -2.52
N GLU A 325 -1.97 -18.47 -1.92
CA GLU A 325 -3.18 -18.11 -2.66
C GLU A 325 -2.92 -16.97 -3.64
N LEU A 326 -2.17 -15.96 -3.23
CA LEU A 326 -1.77 -14.83 -4.09
C LEU A 326 -0.92 -15.30 -5.28
N CYS A 327 0.07 -16.15 -5.05
CA CYS A 327 0.86 -16.74 -6.14
C CYS A 327 -0.01 -17.57 -7.08
N ALA A 328 -0.94 -18.38 -6.53
CA ALA A 328 -1.85 -19.17 -7.34
C ALA A 328 -2.81 -18.32 -8.19
N MET A 329 -3.28 -17.18 -7.68
CA MET A 329 -4.08 -16.23 -8.45
C MET A 329 -3.29 -15.68 -9.64
N ALA A 330 -2.07 -15.19 -9.41
CA ALA A 330 -1.21 -14.64 -10.46
C ALA A 330 -0.87 -15.67 -11.55
N ILE A 331 -0.60 -16.93 -11.17
CA ILE A 331 -0.33 -18.02 -12.11
C ILE A 331 -1.59 -18.34 -12.94
N ARG A 332 -2.78 -18.32 -12.35
CA ARG A 332 -4.05 -18.56 -13.08
C ARG A 332 -4.32 -17.44 -14.09
N ASP A 333 -4.13 -16.19 -13.71
CA ASP A 333 -4.38 -15.05 -14.58
C ASP A 333 -3.44 -15.01 -15.79
N ALA A 334 -2.17 -15.42 -15.61
CA ALA A 334 -1.21 -15.53 -16.70
C ALA A 334 -1.53 -16.61 -17.75
N ARG A 335 -2.43 -17.53 -17.44
CA ARG A 335 -2.85 -18.61 -18.35
C ARG A 335 -4.11 -18.27 -19.14
N ARG A 336 -4.77 -17.16 -18.83
CA ARG A 336 -5.94 -16.63 -19.53
C ARG A 336 -5.53 -15.65 -20.63
#